data_58ddf6cb08e0e4fab97efe65a95646c0
#
_entry.id   58ddf6cb08e0e4fab97efe65a95646c0
#
_cell.length_a   1.000
_cell.length_b   1.000
_cell.length_c   1.000
_cell.angle_alpha   90.00
_cell.angle_beta   90.00
_cell.angle_gamma   90.00
#
_symmetry.space_group_name_H-M   'P 1'
#
loop_
_entity.id
_entity.type
_entity.pdbx_description
1 polymer ?
#
loop_
_entity_poly.entity_id
_entity_poly.type
_entity_poly.pdbx_seq_one_letter_code
_entity_poly.pdbx_strand_id
1 'polypeptide(L)'
;MLAGYASVPQTGWGIVAQRPTEATLAGLNGLMFSVLRNVLPLALLTALFIWWFALLISRPLWQLADSAQDMERPGTAARIERVRSWYFESSELKRAMLVGIGLLHSTIGRLRRDVQTDPLTGLHNRRGLDLAVELWRGEQRPFALVALDIDHFKRINDTHGHDVGDRVLQELARLMGESSRENDVLCRVGGEEFLMLLPNASVEVAAQVAERFRALVERTPIEPVGRITVSLGVAHWPQDGSGIDKVLKCADEMLYHAKQCGRNRVETTCTLLPCGAE
;
A
#
# COMPACT_ATOMS: atom_id res chain seq x y z
N MET A 1 -38.92 32.75 -66.75
CA MET A 1 -40.36 32.85 -67.04
C MET A 1 -40.96 31.48 -66.98
N LEU A 2 -42.02 31.28 -66.20
CA LEU A 2 -42.81 30.07 -66.24
C LEU A 2 -43.99 30.31 -67.16
N ALA A 3 -44.23 29.47 -68.16
CA ALA A 3 -45.30 29.60 -69.12
C ALA A 3 -46.19 28.37 -69.07
N GLY A 4 -47.49 28.57 -68.94
CA GLY A 4 -48.51 27.54 -69.09
C GLY A 4 -49.22 27.75 -70.42
N TYR A 5 -49.47 26.64 -71.18
CA TYR A 5 -50.18 26.68 -72.42
C TYR A 5 -51.46 25.82 -72.34
N ALA A 6 -52.56 26.38 -72.84
CA ALA A 6 -53.82 25.71 -72.94
C ALA A 6 -54.45 26.06 -74.29
N SER A 7 -55.00 25.08 -75.04
CA SER A 7 -55.73 25.30 -76.26
C SER A 7 -57.25 25.29 -76.02
N VAL A 8 -57.98 26.20 -76.67
CA VAL A 8 -59.44 26.21 -76.62
C VAL A 8 -59.96 25.43 -77.84
N PRO A 9 -60.57 24.21 -77.60
CA PRO A 9 -60.88 23.28 -78.66
C PRO A 9 -61.86 23.73 -79.73
N GLN A 10 -62.71 24.75 -79.34
CA GLN A 10 -63.77 25.26 -80.22
C GLN A 10 -63.34 26.36 -81.21
N THR A 11 -62.26 27.01 -80.93
CA THR A 11 -61.81 28.16 -81.73
C THR A 11 -60.39 28.07 -82.26
N GLY A 12 -59.64 27.04 -81.91
CA GLY A 12 -58.23 26.84 -82.29
C GLY A 12 -57.28 27.87 -81.66
N TRP A 13 -57.74 28.66 -80.65
CA TRP A 13 -56.93 29.68 -80.01
C TRP A 13 -56.09 29.04 -78.86
N GLY A 14 -54.80 29.37 -78.85
CA GLY A 14 -53.92 29.02 -77.74
C GLY A 14 -53.84 30.19 -76.72
N ILE A 15 -54.10 29.89 -75.49
CA ILE A 15 -53.89 30.86 -74.35
C ILE A 15 -52.51 30.45 -73.74
N VAL A 16 -51.61 31.44 -73.75
CA VAL A 16 -50.33 31.35 -73.08
C VAL A 16 -50.34 32.28 -71.85
N ALA A 17 -50.32 31.70 -70.66
CA ALA A 17 -50.17 32.51 -69.45
C ALA A 17 -48.67 32.48 -69.06
N GLN A 18 -48.07 33.67 -69.06
CA GLN A 18 -46.66 33.81 -68.65
C GLN A 18 -46.62 34.59 -67.31
N ARG A 19 -45.83 34.00 -66.37
CA ARG A 19 -45.59 34.71 -65.11
C ARG A 19 -44.08 34.86 -64.90
N PRO A 20 -43.57 36.02 -64.52
CA PRO A 20 -42.13 36.15 -64.21
C PRO A 20 -41.74 35.21 -63.09
N THR A 21 -40.66 34.52 -63.27
CA THR A 21 -40.11 33.58 -62.22
C THR A 21 -39.83 34.30 -60.90
N GLU A 22 -39.44 35.55 -60.96
CA GLU A 22 -39.20 36.36 -59.80
C GLU A 22 -40.48 36.59 -58.95
N ALA A 23 -41.63 36.84 -59.58
CA ALA A 23 -42.92 37.04 -58.93
C ALA A 23 -43.44 35.71 -58.31
N THR A 24 -43.08 34.58 -58.86
CA THR A 24 -43.46 33.26 -58.35
C THR A 24 -42.56 32.83 -57.18
N LEU A 25 -41.26 33.18 -57.24
CA LEU A 25 -40.26 32.86 -56.21
C LEU A 25 -40.29 33.87 -55.04
N ALA A 26 -40.81 35.11 -55.24
CA ALA A 26 -40.88 36.08 -54.15
C ALA A 26 -41.70 35.60 -52.96
N GLY A 27 -42.79 34.84 -53.19
CA GLY A 27 -43.61 34.24 -52.16
C GLY A 27 -42.87 33.07 -51.40
N LEU A 28 -42.09 32.31 -52.15
CA LEU A 28 -41.28 31.21 -51.58
C LEU A 28 -40.18 31.74 -50.67
N ASN A 29 -39.49 32.81 -51.07
CA ASN A 29 -38.42 33.41 -50.22
C ASN A 29 -39.00 33.95 -48.91
N GLY A 30 -40.18 34.58 -48.92
CA GLY A 30 -40.85 35.04 -47.73
C GLY A 30 -41.24 33.89 -46.78
N LEU A 31 -41.78 32.82 -47.31
CA LEU A 31 -42.09 31.61 -46.52
C LEU A 31 -40.83 30.97 -45.98
N MET A 32 -39.79 30.83 -46.79
CA MET A 32 -38.51 30.27 -46.38
C MET A 32 -37.87 31.07 -45.25
N PHE A 33 -37.88 32.40 -45.32
CA PHE A 33 -37.41 33.30 -44.26
C PHE A 33 -38.25 33.18 -42.98
N SER A 34 -39.57 33.06 -43.08
CA SER A 34 -40.44 32.91 -41.92
C SER A 34 -40.26 31.56 -41.24
N VAL A 35 -40.12 30.48 -41.98
CA VAL A 35 -39.82 29.14 -41.44
C VAL A 35 -38.45 29.13 -40.78
N LEU A 36 -37.43 29.66 -41.47
CA LEU A 36 -36.08 29.73 -40.92
C LEU A 36 -36.02 30.54 -39.63
N ARG A 37 -36.67 31.69 -39.57
CA ARG A 37 -36.73 32.55 -38.39
C ARG A 37 -37.40 31.85 -37.20
N ASN A 38 -38.41 31.01 -37.41
CA ASN A 38 -39.14 30.35 -36.34
C ASN A 38 -38.50 29.02 -35.93
N VAL A 39 -37.92 28.27 -36.88
CA VAL A 39 -37.32 26.91 -36.64
C VAL A 39 -35.88 27.02 -36.13
N LEU A 40 -35.09 27.97 -36.68
CA LEU A 40 -33.67 28.09 -36.36
C LEU A 40 -33.40 28.33 -34.86
N PRO A 41 -34.07 29.26 -34.15
CA PRO A 41 -33.83 29.47 -32.73
C PRO A 41 -34.20 28.25 -31.89
N LEU A 42 -35.27 27.54 -32.24
CA LEU A 42 -35.66 26.28 -31.55
C LEU A 42 -34.64 25.16 -31.78
N ALA A 43 -34.16 25.01 -33.01
CA ALA A 43 -33.11 24.04 -33.37
C ALA A 43 -31.78 24.32 -32.65
N LEU A 44 -31.39 25.61 -32.55
CA LEU A 44 -30.21 26.03 -31.80
C LEU A 44 -30.36 25.76 -30.31
N LEU A 45 -31.52 26.02 -29.74
CA LEU A 45 -31.82 25.83 -28.33
C LEU A 45 -31.80 24.33 -27.96
N THR A 46 -32.38 23.45 -28.81
CA THR A 46 -32.34 22.03 -28.65
C THR A 46 -30.91 21.47 -28.78
N ALA A 47 -30.13 21.95 -29.76
CA ALA A 47 -28.74 21.57 -29.94
C ALA A 47 -27.88 21.96 -28.72
N LEU A 48 -28.09 23.17 -28.21
CA LEU A 48 -27.38 23.65 -27.01
C LEU A 48 -27.78 22.86 -25.75
N PHE A 49 -29.05 22.49 -25.63
CA PHE A 49 -29.52 21.62 -24.54
C PHE A 49 -28.90 20.23 -24.60
N ILE A 50 -28.87 19.61 -25.79
CA ILE A 50 -28.24 18.31 -26.00
C ILE A 50 -26.75 18.36 -25.67
N TRP A 51 -26.05 19.38 -26.14
CA TRP A 51 -24.63 19.60 -25.86
C TRP A 51 -24.37 19.78 -24.37
N TRP A 52 -25.16 20.60 -23.68
CA TRP A 52 -25.07 20.80 -22.23
C TRP A 52 -25.30 19.48 -21.45
N PHE A 53 -26.33 18.73 -21.83
CA PHE A 53 -26.66 17.44 -21.21
C PHE A 53 -25.57 16.40 -21.45
N ALA A 54 -24.99 16.36 -22.64
CA ALA A 54 -23.89 15.47 -22.96
C ALA A 54 -22.67 15.75 -22.10
N LEU A 55 -22.34 17.04 -21.88
CA LEU A 55 -21.25 17.42 -20.96
C LEU A 55 -21.56 17.02 -19.51
N LEU A 56 -22.78 17.18 -19.07
CA LEU A 56 -23.20 16.85 -17.72
C LEU A 56 -23.07 15.37 -17.42
N ILE A 57 -23.38 14.50 -18.38
CA ILE A 57 -23.27 13.04 -18.28
C ILE A 57 -21.81 12.59 -18.43
N SER A 58 -21.08 13.15 -19.38
CA SER A 58 -19.73 12.68 -19.70
C SER A 58 -18.67 13.09 -18.66
N ARG A 59 -18.81 14.27 -18.03
CA ARG A 59 -17.83 14.78 -17.06
C ARG A 59 -17.53 13.83 -15.91
N PRO A 60 -18.51 13.29 -15.15
CA PRO A 60 -18.24 12.38 -14.05
C PRO A 60 -17.60 11.07 -14.52
N LEU A 61 -18.00 10.54 -15.68
CA LEU A 61 -17.40 9.31 -16.25
C LEU A 61 -15.94 9.53 -16.62
N TRP A 62 -15.62 10.67 -17.22
CA TRP A 62 -14.23 11.01 -17.57
C TRP A 62 -13.36 11.15 -16.32
N GLN A 63 -13.86 11.78 -15.27
CA GLN A 63 -13.14 11.91 -13.99
C GLN A 63 -12.91 10.54 -13.30
N LEU A 64 -13.88 9.66 -13.39
CA LEU A 64 -13.73 8.29 -12.89
C LEU A 64 -12.74 7.49 -13.73
N ALA A 65 -12.80 7.60 -15.06
CA ALA A 65 -11.87 6.92 -15.96
C ALA A 65 -10.41 7.40 -15.80
N ASP A 66 -10.20 8.71 -15.65
CA ASP A 66 -8.89 9.29 -15.38
C ASP A 66 -8.34 8.81 -14.03
N SER A 67 -9.19 8.76 -13.00
CA SER A 67 -8.82 8.24 -11.69
C SER A 67 -8.53 6.73 -11.71
N ALA A 68 -9.11 5.98 -12.66
CA ALA A 68 -8.86 4.55 -12.80
C ALA A 68 -7.44 4.21 -13.30
N GLN A 69 -6.81 5.12 -14.04
CA GLN A 69 -5.43 4.93 -14.52
C GLN A 69 -4.39 5.07 -13.39
N ASP A 70 -4.74 5.77 -12.33
CA ASP A 70 -3.87 6.07 -11.19
C ASP A 70 -4.26 5.31 -9.91
N MET A 71 -4.89 4.11 -10.01
CA MET A 71 -5.42 3.38 -8.84
C MET A 71 -4.37 3.02 -7.79
N GLU A 72 -3.10 2.92 -8.17
CA GLU A 72 -2.00 2.58 -7.26
C GLU A 72 -1.49 3.77 -6.44
N ARG A 73 -1.83 5.01 -6.83
CA ARG A 73 -1.32 6.20 -6.13
C ARG A 73 -2.07 6.48 -4.84
N PRO A 74 -1.35 6.83 -3.77
CA PRO A 74 -1.99 7.25 -2.52
C PRO A 74 -2.87 8.49 -2.76
N GLY A 75 -4.12 8.44 -2.30
CA GLY A 75 -5.09 9.54 -2.46
C GLY A 75 -6.09 9.39 -3.61
N THR A 76 -5.98 8.37 -4.47
CA THR A 76 -6.93 8.13 -5.56
C THR A 76 -8.36 7.86 -5.05
N ALA A 77 -8.51 7.12 -3.96
CA ALA A 77 -9.81 6.89 -3.32
C ALA A 77 -10.48 8.21 -2.92
N ALA A 78 -9.75 9.13 -2.30
CA ALA A 78 -10.27 10.45 -1.91
C ALA A 78 -10.61 11.33 -3.14
N ARG A 79 -9.93 11.16 -4.27
CA ARG A 79 -10.26 11.82 -5.54
C ARG A 79 -11.57 11.29 -6.10
N ILE A 80 -11.74 9.97 -6.16
CA ILE A 80 -12.96 9.32 -6.62
C ILE A 80 -14.14 9.69 -5.71
N GLU A 81 -13.94 9.76 -4.41
CA GLU A 81 -14.99 10.13 -3.45
C GLU A 81 -15.53 11.56 -3.69
N ARG A 82 -14.70 12.48 -4.13
CA ARG A 82 -15.09 13.87 -4.47
C ARG A 82 -15.84 14.00 -5.80
N VAL A 83 -15.82 12.98 -6.67
CA VAL A 83 -16.59 13.04 -7.93
C VAL A 83 -18.07 13.08 -7.62
N ARG A 84 -18.76 14.15 -8.04
CA ARG A 84 -20.21 14.30 -7.91
C ARG A 84 -20.91 13.42 -8.95
N SER A 85 -21.42 12.31 -8.52
CA SER A 85 -22.30 11.44 -9.31
C SER A 85 -23.75 11.81 -9.02
N TRP A 86 -24.48 12.30 -10.02
CA TRP A 86 -25.87 12.74 -9.88
C TRP A 86 -26.88 11.77 -10.53
N TYR A 87 -26.39 10.76 -11.27
CA TYR A 87 -27.20 9.70 -11.86
C TYR A 87 -26.73 8.32 -11.40
N PHE A 88 -27.63 7.35 -11.44
CA PHE A 88 -27.48 6.04 -10.83
C PHE A 88 -26.23 5.31 -11.32
N GLU A 89 -26.00 5.23 -12.64
CA GLU A 89 -24.89 4.47 -13.23
C GLU A 89 -23.52 5.03 -12.80
N SER A 90 -23.38 6.35 -12.70
CA SER A 90 -22.11 6.93 -12.22
C SER A 90 -21.89 6.69 -10.73
N SER A 91 -22.97 6.62 -9.94
CA SER A 91 -22.87 6.33 -8.50
C SER A 91 -22.51 4.88 -8.24
N GLU A 92 -23.07 3.94 -8.99
CA GLU A 92 -22.73 2.51 -8.90
C GLU A 92 -21.30 2.25 -9.39
N LEU A 93 -20.87 2.89 -10.49
CA LEU A 93 -19.48 2.78 -10.96
C LEU A 93 -18.49 3.33 -9.92
N LYS A 94 -18.78 4.49 -9.34
CA LYS A 94 -17.99 5.08 -8.25
C LYS A 94 -17.87 4.11 -7.07
N ARG A 95 -19.00 3.53 -6.64
CA ARG A 95 -19.03 2.57 -5.54
C ARG A 95 -18.21 1.32 -5.84
N ALA A 96 -18.38 0.75 -7.03
CA ALA A 96 -17.62 -0.42 -7.47
C ALA A 96 -16.10 -0.15 -7.50
N MET A 97 -15.68 1.04 -7.97
CA MET A 97 -14.28 1.46 -7.97
C MET A 97 -13.72 1.61 -6.54
N LEU A 98 -14.45 2.22 -5.62
CA LEU A 98 -14.00 2.37 -4.22
C LEU A 98 -13.85 1.01 -3.53
N VAL A 99 -14.79 0.08 -3.76
CA VAL A 99 -14.68 -1.29 -3.26
C VAL A 99 -13.47 -2.01 -3.87
N GLY A 100 -13.27 -1.89 -5.19
CA GLY A 100 -12.13 -2.48 -5.90
C GLY A 100 -10.78 -1.96 -5.38
N ILE A 101 -10.65 -0.66 -5.16
CA ILE A 101 -9.44 -0.05 -4.58
C ILE A 101 -9.21 -0.55 -3.15
N GLY A 102 -10.26 -0.65 -2.33
CA GLY A 102 -10.19 -1.21 -0.98
C GLY A 102 -9.68 -2.65 -0.97
N LEU A 103 -10.22 -3.50 -1.85
CA LEU A 103 -9.77 -4.89 -2.02
C LEU A 103 -8.32 -4.97 -2.51
N LEU A 104 -7.94 -4.13 -3.48
CA LEU A 104 -6.57 -4.08 -4.00
C LEU A 104 -5.59 -3.70 -2.90
N HIS A 105 -5.85 -2.63 -2.15
CA HIS A 105 -5.00 -2.19 -1.05
C HIS A 105 -4.91 -3.23 0.08
N SER A 106 -6.01 -3.90 0.43
CA SER A 106 -6.00 -4.97 1.43
C SER A 106 -5.20 -6.18 0.97
N THR A 107 -5.29 -6.54 -0.31
CA THR A 107 -4.53 -7.64 -0.91
C THR A 107 -3.04 -7.33 -0.99
N ILE A 108 -2.68 -6.14 -1.46
CA ILE A 108 -1.28 -5.67 -1.48
C ILE A 108 -0.71 -5.61 -0.05
N GLY A 109 -1.48 -5.08 0.90
CA GLY A 109 -1.07 -5.01 2.30
C GLY A 109 -0.87 -6.40 2.93
N ARG A 110 -1.69 -7.39 2.55
CA ARG A 110 -1.53 -8.79 2.96
C ARG A 110 -0.28 -9.41 2.34
N LEU A 111 -0.13 -9.30 1.01
CA LEU A 111 1.05 -9.80 0.30
C LEU A 111 2.35 -9.17 0.84
N ARG A 112 2.34 -7.88 1.17
CA ARG A 112 3.50 -7.21 1.80
C ARG A 112 3.79 -7.78 3.19
N ARG A 113 2.79 -8.03 4.01
CA ARG A 113 2.97 -8.66 5.33
C ARG A 113 3.52 -10.08 5.18
N ASP A 114 2.96 -10.89 4.31
CA ASP A 114 3.42 -12.27 4.06
C ASP A 114 4.87 -12.33 3.57
N VAL A 115 5.34 -11.26 2.87
CA VAL A 115 6.74 -11.14 2.42
C VAL A 115 7.68 -10.62 3.52
N GLN A 116 7.17 -9.94 4.55
CA GLN A 116 7.96 -9.25 5.57
C GLN A 116 7.91 -9.91 6.94
N THR A 117 7.07 -10.93 7.14
CA THR A 117 6.94 -11.63 8.42
C THR A 117 7.37 -13.09 8.30
N ASP A 118 7.82 -13.65 9.42
CA ASP A 118 8.08 -15.07 9.57
C ASP A 118 6.76 -15.81 9.82
N PRO A 119 6.42 -16.84 9.04
CA PRO A 119 5.12 -17.49 9.13
C PRO A 119 4.93 -18.30 10.43
N LEU A 120 6.00 -18.73 11.09
CA LEU A 120 5.92 -19.50 12.32
C LEU A 120 5.68 -18.61 13.53
N THR A 121 6.38 -17.49 13.61
CA THR A 121 6.41 -16.62 14.81
C THR A 121 5.59 -15.35 14.68
N GLY A 122 5.23 -14.94 13.44
CA GLY A 122 4.55 -13.69 13.17
C GLY A 122 5.43 -12.43 13.33
N LEU A 123 6.68 -12.56 13.75
CA LEU A 123 7.66 -11.47 13.82
C LEU A 123 8.10 -11.06 12.41
N HIS A 124 8.81 -9.93 12.29
CA HIS A 124 9.44 -9.59 11.03
C HIS A 124 10.45 -10.67 10.61
N ASN A 125 10.55 -10.90 9.31
CA ASN A 125 11.64 -11.70 8.74
C ASN A 125 12.81 -10.77 8.34
N ARG A 126 13.86 -11.31 7.72
CA ARG A 126 15.03 -10.55 7.27
C ARG A 126 14.67 -9.35 6.40
N ARG A 127 13.69 -9.49 5.49
CA ARG A 127 13.25 -8.38 4.64
C ARG A 127 12.56 -7.27 5.43
N GLY A 128 11.75 -7.63 6.41
CA GLY A 128 11.10 -6.67 7.31
C GLY A 128 12.13 -5.87 8.12
N LEU A 129 13.19 -6.54 8.60
CA LEU A 129 14.32 -5.91 9.25
C LEU A 129 15.03 -4.91 8.34
N ASP A 130 15.41 -5.33 7.14
CA ASP A 130 16.18 -4.50 6.19
C ASP A 130 15.42 -3.21 5.87
N LEU A 131 14.10 -3.28 5.68
CA LEU A 131 13.25 -2.11 5.44
C LEU A 131 13.21 -1.13 6.63
N ALA A 132 13.11 -1.64 7.86
CA ALA A 132 13.13 -0.79 9.06
C ALA A 132 14.47 -0.06 9.21
N VAL A 133 15.56 -0.77 8.97
CA VAL A 133 16.91 -0.22 9.01
C VAL A 133 17.12 0.84 7.93
N GLU A 134 16.70 0.58 6.69
CA GLU A 134 16.81 1.57 5.59
C GLU A 134 16.06 2.85 5.92
N LEU A 135 14.84 2.74 6.47
CA LEU A 135 14.04 3.89 6.90
C LEU A 135 14.78 4.72 7.95
N TRP A 136 15.24 4.08 9.05
CA TRP A 136 15.89 4.79 10.15
C TRP A 136 17.25 5.38 9.76
N ARG A 137 18.00 4.72 8.88
CA ARG A 137 19.23 5.29 8.31
C ARG A 137 18.96 6.50 7.43
N GLY A 138 17.89 6.44 6.62
CA GLY A 138 17.47 7.60 5.82
C GLY A 138 17.09 8.81 6.68
N GLU A 139 16.50 8.57 7.85
CA GLU A 139 16.18 9.58 8.85
C GLU A 139 17.37 9.96 9.76
N GLN A 140 18.53 9.33 9.61
CA GLN A 140 19.68 9.42 10.51
C GLN A 140 19.32 9.12 11.98
N ARG A 141 18.35 8.25 12.18
CA ARG A 141 17.84 7.88 13.49
C ARG A 141 18.70 6.77 14.10
N PRO A 142 19.38 7.01 15.24
CA PRO A 142 20.21 6.00 15.88
C PRO A 142 19.35 4.86 16.42
N PHE A 143 19.93 3.66 16.47
CA PHE A 143 19.26 2.48 17.03
C PHE A 143 20.29 1.52 17.63
N ALA A 144 19.86 0.76 18.60
CA ALA A 144 20.62 -0.40 19.09
C ALA A 144 20.05 -1.68 18.47
N LEU A 145 20.91 -2.66 18.23
CA LEU A 145 20.59 -3.97 17.73
C LEU A 145 21.00 -5.01 18.78
N VAL A 146 20.05 -5.87 19.11
CA VAL A 146 20.28 -7.02 20.00
C VAL A 146 20.11 -8.28 19.19
N ALA A 147 21.18 -9.03 18.99
CA ALA A 147 21.17 -10.39 18.45
C ALA A 147 20.96 -11.40 19.56
N LEU A 148 20.08 -12.35 19.38
CA LEU A 148 19.80 -13.36 20.39
C LEU A 148 19.58 -14.75 19.78
N ASP A 149 19.88 -15.75 20.58
CA ASP A 149 19.79 -17.16 20.16
C ASP A 149 19.45 -18.03 21.38
N ILE A 150 18.67 -19.09 21.14
CA ILE A 150 18.23 -20.01 22.19
C ILE A 150 19.38 -20.98 22.54
N ASP A 151 19.78 -20.97 23.79
CA ASP A 151 20.84 -21.86 24.25
C ASP A 151 20.43 -23.32 24.13
N HIS A 152 21.29 -24.12 23.48
CA HIS A 152 21.10 -25.55 23.29
C HIS A 152 19.80 -25.92 22.53
N PHE A 153 19.29 -25.11 21.62
CA PHE A 153 18.06 -25.37 20.88
C PHE A 153 18.07 -26.67 20.10
N LYS A 154 19.21 -27.03 19.51
CA LYS A 154 19.40 -28.35 18.88
C LYS A 154 19.08 -29.50 19.82
N ARG A 155 19.52 -29.43 21.09
CA ARG A 155 19.23 -30.48 22.09
C ARG A 155 17.72 -30.54 22.40
N ILE A 156 17.02 -29.43 22.40
CA ILE A 156 15.56 -29.38 22.56
C ILE A 156 14.88 -30.13 21.40
N ASN A 157 15.28 -29.85 20.17
CA ASN A 157 14.76 -30.53 18.98
C ASN A 157 15.09 -32.04 19.00
N ASP A 158 16.33 -32.41 19.35
CA ASP A 158 16.78 -33.79 19.39
C ASP A 158 16.05 -34.62 20.48
N THR A 159 15.63 -33.96 21.58
CA THR A 159 14.96 -34.61 22.72
C THR A 159 13.45 -34.66 22.58
N HIS A 160 12.81 -33.56 22.08
CA HIS A 160 11.37 -33.40 22.10
C HIS A 160 10.73 -33.35 20.71
N GLY A 161 11.53 -33.35 19.65
CA GLY A 161 11.07 -33.23 18.26
C GLY A 161 10.92 -31.80 17.80
N HIS A 162 10.87 -31.59 16.48
CA HIS A 162 10.79 -30.29 15.85
C HIS A 162 9.47 -29.51 16.18
N ASP A 163 8.35 -30.23 16.32
CA ASP A 163 7.06 -29.61 16.69
C ASP A 163 7.11 -28.91 18.06
N VAL A 164 7.89 -29.48 19.00
CA VAL A 164 8.13 -28.82 20.31
C VAL A 164 9.08 -27.66 20.16
N GLY A 165 10.13 -27.79 19.34
CA GLY A 165 11.01 -26.69 19.00
C GLY A 165 10.26 -25.50 18.40
N ASP A 166 9.33 -25.76 17.49
CA ASP A 166 8.49 -24.71 16.89
C ASP A 166 7.63 -23.99 17.94
N ARG A 167 7.09 -24.71 18.92
CA ARG A 167 6.38 -24.10 20.06
C ARG A 167 7.30 -23.24 20.92
N VAL A 168 8.54 -23.67 21.15
CA VAL A 168 9.54 -22.86 21.87
C VAL A 168 9.83 -21.56 21.12
N LEU A 169 10.00 -21.62 19.80
CA LEU A 169 10.20 -20.42 18.96
C LEU A 169 9.00 -19.46 19.00
N GLN A 170 7.78 -19.99 18.95
CA GLN A 170 6.55 -19.19 19.07
C GLN A 170 6.42 -18.54 20.43
N GLU A 171 6.72 -19.27 21.51
CA GLU A 171 6.65 -18.72 22.87
C GLU A 171 7.74 -17.67 23.11
N LEU A 172 8.96 -17.87 22.59
CA LEU A 172 9.99 -16.84 22.63
C LEU A 172 9.56 -15.56 21.91
N ALA A 173 8.97 -15.70 20.71
CA ALA A 173 8.44 -14.56 19.97
C ALA A 173 7.33 -13.81 20.73
N ARG A 174 6.43 -14.53 21.40
CA ARG A 174 5.40 -13.95 22.27
C ARG A 174 6.01 -13.15 23.42
N LEU A 175 7.00 -13.74 24.12
CA LEU A 175 7.72 -13.07 25.21
C LEU A 175 8.49 -11.81 24.72
N MET A 176 9.07 -11.86 23.52
CA MET A 176 9.68 -10.71 22.87
C MET A 176 8.65 -9.59 22.68
N GLY A 177 7.47 -9.90 22.15
CA GLY A 177 6.39 -8.94 21.96
C GLY A 177 5.92 -8.30 23.26
N GLU A 178 5.77 -9.08 24.33
CA GLU A 178 5.34 -8.59 25.66
C GLU A 178 6.39 -7.71 26.35
N SER A 179 7.66 -7.93 26.07
CA SER A 179 8.77 -7.19 26.68
C SER A 179 9.19 -5.93 25.90
N SER A 180 8.69 -5.76 24.68
CA SER A 180 9.09 -4.70 23.76
C SER A 180 8.07 -3.58 23.65
N ARG A 181 8.49 -2.42 23.14
CA ARG A 181 7.65 -1.25 22.89
C ARG A 181 7.05 -1.33 21.47
N GLU A 182 6.01 -0.58 21.22
CA GLU A 182 5.32 -0.52 19.91
C GLU A 182 6.25 -0.15 18.73
N ASN A 183 7.28 0.66 19.00
CA ASN A 183 8.22 1.11 17.99
C ASN A 183 9.47 0.20 17.85
N ASP A 184 9.61 -0.83 18.68
CA ASP A 184 10.69 -1.78 18.56
C ASP A 184 10.41 -2.74 17.40
N VAL A 185 11.44 -3.10 16.63
CA VAL A 185 11.29 -4.04 15.54
C VAL A 185 11.87 -5.38 15.97
N LEU A 186 11.01 -6.39 16.02
CA LEU A 186 11.34 -7.75 16.40
C LEU A 186 11.40 -8.62 15.16
N CYS A 187 12.47 -9.37 15.00
CA CYS A 187 12.74 -10.14 13.80
C CYS A 187 13.21 -11.55 14.12
N ARG A 188 12.75 -12.52 13.33
CA ARG A 188 13.36 -13.84 13.23
C ARG A 188 14.09 -13.94 11.90
N VAL A 189 15.42 -14.10 11.95
CA VAL A 189 16.27 -14.13 10.75
C VAL A 189 16.28 -15.54 10.12
N GLY A 190 16.23 -16.56 10.96
CA GLY A 190 16.17 -17.97 10.53
C GLY A 190 16.51 -18.91 11.67
N GLY A 191 16.06 -20.15 11.59
CA GLY A 191 16.33 -21.15 12.63
C GLY A 191 15.93 -20.68 14.02
N GLU A 192 16.92 -20.56 14.90
CA GLU A 192 16.81 -20.14 16.31
C GLU A 192 17.33 -18.71 16.55
N GLU A 193 17.63 -17.96 15.46
CA GLU A 193 18.22 -16.62 15.52
C GLU A 193 17.15 -15.53 15.44
N PHE A 194 17.17 -14.65 16.43
CA PHE A 194 16.27 -13.51 16.51
C PHE A 194 17.05 -12.20 16.68
N LEU A 195 16.44 -11.11 16.25
CA LEU A 195 16.98 -9.76 16.40
C LEU A 195 15.92 -8.81 17.00
N MET A 196 16.38 -7.90 17.86
CA MET A 196 15.57 -6.78 18.32
C MET A 196 16.25 -5.47 17.90
N LEU A 197 15.55 -4.60 17.20
CA LEU A 197 16.02 -3.26 16.89
C LEU A 197 15.26 -2.27 17.79
N LEU A 198 16.03 -1.49 18.53
CA LEU A 198 15.53 -0.54 19.52
C LEU A 198 15.85 0.88 19.05
N PRO A 199 14.88 1.61 18.47
CA PRO A 199 15.12 2.95 17.96
C PRO A 199 15.39 3.95 19.09
N ASN A 200 16.35 4.85 18.85
CA ASN A 200 16.78 5.88 19.80
C ASN A 200 17.28 5.32 21.16
N ALA A 201 17.69 4.05 21.20
CA ALA A 201 18.26 3.45 22.39
C ALA A 201 19.80 3.50 22.34
N SER A 202 20.43 3.86 23.45
CA SER A 202 21.88 3.71 23.63
C SER A 202 22.24 2.23 23.89
N VAL A 203 23.54 1.91 23.86
CA VAL A 203 24.03 0.56 24.19
C VAL A 203 23.60 0.13 25.60
N GLU A 204 23.68 1.03 26.57
CA GLU A 204 23.33 0.77 27.97
C GLU A 204 21.84 0.47 28.12
N VAL A 205 20.97 1.25 27.44
CA VAL A 205 19.52 1.02 27.45
C VAL A 205 19.19 -0.31 26.80
N ALA A 206 19.84 -0.61 25.68
CA ALA A 206 19.63 -1.88 24.97
C ALA A 206 20.11 -3.09 25.80
N ALA A 207 21.25 -2.95 26.50
CA ALA A 207 21.74 -3.98 27.40
C ALA A 207 20.76 -4.22 28.56
N GLN A 208 20.16 -3.18 29.13
CA GLN A 208 19.12 -3.31 30.17
C GLN A 208 17.86 -4.01 29.65
N VAL A 209 17.42 -3.67 28.41
CA VAL A 209 16.29 -4.35 27.77
C VAL A 209 16.61 -5.82 27.52
N ALA A 210 17.79 -6.10 27.00
CA ALA A 210 18.27 -7.46 26.73
C ALA A 210 18.36 -8.29 28.02
N GLU A 211 18.91 -7.74 29.11
CA GLU A 211 19.01 -8.44 30.41
C GLU A 211 17.63 -8.70 31.03
N ARG A 212 16.73 -7.73 30.95
CA ARG A 212 15.34 -7.92 31.40
C ARG A 212 14.66 -9.04 30.62
N PHE A 213 14.86 -9.08 29.30
CA PHE A 213 14.33 -10.13 28.45
C PHE A 213 14.96 -11.49 28.77
N ARG A 214 16.29 -11.57 28.88
CA ARG A 214 17.00 -12.79 29.29
C ARG A 214 16.42 -13.36 30.58
N ALA A 215 16.29 -12.52 31.61
CA ALA A 215 15.74 -12.92 32.90
C ALA A 215 14.26 -13.33 32.82
N LEU A 216 13.48 -12.74 31.91
CA LEU A 216 12.11 -13.15 31.64
C LEU A 216 12.05 -14.56 31.05
N VAL A 217 12.87 -14.86 30.04
CA VAL A 217 12.94 -16.18 29.41
C VAL A 217 13.37 -17.23 30.42
N GLU A 218 14.45 -16.97 31.19
CA GLU A 218 14.99 -17.92 32.18
C GLU A 218 13.96 -18.33 33.24
N ARG A 219 13.10 -17.41 33.67
CA ARG A 219 12.07 -17.69 34.70
C ARG A 219 10.77 -18.27 34.16
N THR A 220 10.53 -18.19 32.84
CA THR A 220 9.28 -18.63 32.22
C THR A 220 9.42 -20.10 31.77
N PRO A 221 8.69 -21.05 32.35
CA PRO A 221 8.71 -22.43 31.91
C PRO A 221 7.91 -22.57 30.61
N ILE A 222 8.46 -23.35 29.66
CA ILE A 222 7.79 -23.67 28.37
C ILE A 222 7.51 -25.18 28.33
N GLU A 223 6.26 -25.55 28.44
CA GLU A 223 5.85 -26.95 28.39
C GLU A 223 6.06 -27.58 27.00
N PRO A 224 6.60 -28.83 26.88
CA PRO A 224 7.04 -29.72 27.96
C PRO A 224 8.57 -29.61 28.27
N VAL A 225 9.28 -28.60 27.70
CA VAL A 225 10.74 -28.47 27.78
C VAL A 225 11.22 -28.04 29.16
N GLY A 226 10.37 -27.24 29.86
CA GLY A 226 10.71 -26.58 31.09
C GLY A 226 11.38 -25.22 30.86
N ARG A 227 12.46 -24.93 31.61
CA ARG A 227 13.15 -23.63 31.51
C ARG A 227 14.20 -23.69 30.39
N ILE A 228 14.22 -22.64 29.59
CA ILE A 228 15.24 -22.40 28.56
C ILE A 228 16.02 -21.13 28.92
N THR A 229 17.16 -20.95 28.30
CA THR A 229 17.96 -19.72 28.41
C THR A 229 18.28 -19.19 27.01
N VAL A 230 18.65 -17.92 26.96
CA VAL A 230 19.07 -17.24 25.73
C VAL A 230 20.37 -16.50 25.97
N SER A 231 21.22 -16.48 24.95
CA SER A 231 22.42 -15.65 24.89
C SER A 231 22.15 -14.44 24.00
N LEU A 232 22.66 -13.26 24.37
CA LEU A 232 22.39 -12.02 23.67
C LEU A 232 23.67 -11.22 23.45
N GLY A 233 23.79 -10.62 22.24
CA GLY A 233 24.86 -9.70 21.89
C GLY A 233 24.26 -8.35 21.49
N VAL A 234 24.82 -7.25 21.98
CA VAL A 234 24.31 -5.88 21.74
C VAL A 234 25.32 -5.06 20.98
N ALA A 235 24.87 -4.37 19.94
CA ALA A 235 25.62 -3.38 19.17
C ALA A 235 24.75 -2.15 18.87
N HIS A 236 25.39 -1.04 18.49
CA HIS A 236 24.71 0.25 18.29
C HIS A 236 25.13 0.88 16.96
N TRP A 237 24.16 1.41 16.21
CA TRP A 237 24.40 2.24 15.06
C TRP A 237 24.19 3.73 15.44
N PRO A 238 25.12 4.63 15.04
CA PRO A 238 26.30 4.45 14.19
C PRO A 238 27.60 4.12 14.90
N GLN A 239 27.61 3.91 16.20
CA GLN A 239 28.81 3.81 17.04
C GLN A 239 29.68 2.60 16.68
N ASP A 240 29.09 1.41 16.49
CA ASP A 240 29.78 0.15 16.21
C ASP A 240 29.89 -0.14 14.71
N GLY A 241 29.46 0.78 13.86
CA GLY A 241 29.60 0.63 12.41
C GLY A 241 28.89 1.68 11.59
N SER A 242 29.45 2.02 10.43
CA SER A 242 28.84 2.95 9.48
C SER A 242 27.72 2.34 8.63
N GLY A 243 27.63 1.01 8.56
CA GLY A 243 26.63 0.26 7.81
C GLY A 243 26.02 -0.84 8.67
N ILE A 244 24.81 -1.28 8.30
CA ILE A 244 24.08 -2.32 9.04
C ILE A 244 24.85 -3.63 9.15
N ASP A 245 25.56 -4.04 8.08
CA ASP A 245 26.30 -5.29 8.08
C ASP A 245 27.41 -5.31 9.14
N LYS A 246 28.03 -4.15 9.41
CA LYS A 246 29.04 -4.04 10.47
C LYS A 246 28.41 -4.12 11.85
N VAL A 247 27.27 -3.48 12.07
CA VAL A 247 26.53 -3.50 13.35
C VAL A 247 26.01 -4.90 13.61
N LEU A 248 25.44 -5.58 12.60
CA LEU A 248 25.03 -6.98 12.69
C LEU A 248 26.19 -7.87 13.08
N LYS A 249 27.32 -7.76 12.35
CA LYS A 249 28.51 -8.53 12.64
C LYS A 249 29.03 -8.30 14.06
N CYS A 250 28.99 -7.07 14.54
CA CYS A 250 29.39 -6.72 15.90
C CYS A 250 28.46 -7.36 16.94
N ALA A 251 27.15 -7.33 16.73
CA ALA A 251 26.17 -7.98 17.60
C ALA A 251 26.35 -9.52 17.60
N ASP A 252 26.63 -10.13 16.44
CA ASP A 252 26.91 -11.56 16.33
C ASP A 252 28.20 -11.95 17.04
N GLU A 253 29.26 -11.13 16.95
CA GLU A 253 30.50 -11.32 17.70
C GLU A 253 30.27 -11.28 19.21
N MET A 254 29.42 -10.36 19.71
CA MET A 254 29.03 -10.30 21.11
C MET A 254 28.17 -11.51 21.51
N LEU A 255 27.23 -11.93 20.68
CA LEU A 255 26.43 -13.12 20.90
C LEU A 255 27.32 -14.39 20.99
N TYR A 256 28.27 -14.50 20.07
CA TYR A 256 29.24 -15.60 20.11
C TYR A 256 30.06 -15.59 21.38
N HIS A 257 30.52 -14.42 21.83
CA HIS A 257 31.23 -14.26 23.09
C HIS A 257 30.35 -14.68 24.29
N ALA A 258 29.07 -14.27 24.32
CA ALA A 258 28.11 -14.71 25.32
C ALA A 258 27.97 -16.23 25.39
N LYS A 259 27.92 -16.90 24.24
CA LYS A 259 27.88 -18.38 24.17
C LYS A 259 29.19 -19.05 24.69
N GLN A 260 30.34 -18.46 24.40
CA GLN A 260 31.62 -18.95 24.89
C GLN A 260 31.81 -18.75 26.39
N CYS A 261 31.37 -17.62 26.93
CA CYS A 261 31.52 -17.28 28.34
C CYS A 261 30.49 -17.94 29.28
N GLY A 262 29.84 -19.02 28.83
CA GLY A 262 28.97 -19.84 29.68
C GLY A 262 27.46 -19.66 29.40
N ARG A 263 27.08 -18.97 28.31
CA ARG A 263 25.68 -18.75 27.88
C ARG A 263 24.85 -18.00 28.91
N ASN A 264 23.52 -17.88 28.65
CA ASN A 264 22.56 -17.25 29.55
C ASN A 264 23.01 -15.86 30.01
N ARG A 265 23.47 -15.01 29.09
CA ARG A 265 24.01 -13.68 29.38
C ARG A 265 23.88 -12.70 28.25
N VAL A 266 24.07 -11.44 28.58
CA VAL A 266 24.16 -10.33 27.63
C VAL A 266 25.60 -9.86 27.55
N GLU A 267 26.13 -9.74 26.33
CA GLU A 267 27.43 -9.14 26.06
C GLU A 267 27.29 -7.90 25.18
N THR A 268 28.14 -6.89 25.44
CA THR A 268 28.15 -5.63 24.69
C THR A 268 29.54 -5.29 24.23
N THR A 269 29.68 -4.41 23.25
CA THR A 269 30.96 -3.92 22.75
C THR A 269 31.83 -3.26 23.85
N CYS A 270 31.19 -2.74 24.91
CA CYS A 270 31.88 -2.17 26.06
C CYS A 270 32.40 -3.23 27.05
N THR A 271 31.97 -4.49 26.95
CA THR A 271 32.27 -5.57 27.92
C THR A 271 33.37 -6.54 27.49
N LEU A 272 34.14 -6.24 26.44
CA LEU A 272 35.23 -7.11 25.98
C LEU A 272 36.36 -7.25 27.05
N LEU A 273 36.03 -7.90 28.17
CA LEU A 273 37.01 -8.48 29.07
C LEU A 273 37.22 -9.94 28.69
N PRO A 274 38.46 -10.46 28.66
CA PRO A 274 38.70 -11.87 28.31
C PRO A 274 37.95 -12.76 29.28
N CYS A 275 37.20 -13.74 28.74
CA CYS A 275 36.60 -14.82 29.54
C CYS A 275 37.71 -15.61 30.23
N GLY A 276 37.91 -15.41 31.54
CA GLY A 276 38.82 -16.22 32.30
C GLY A 276 39.85 -15.50 33.16
N ALA A 277 39.59 -14.27 33.58
CA ALA A 277 40.40 -13.63 34.60
C ALA A 277 39.65 -13.64 35.95
N GLU A 278 39.46 -14.80 36.55
CA GLU A 278 39.28 -15.04 37.99
C GLU A 278 40.04 -16.31 38.39
#